data_288f06d5a010b10e768b2ad108eaff7c
#
_entry.id   288f06d5a010b10e768b2ad108eaff7c
#
_cell.length_a   1.000
_cell.length_b   1.000
_cell.length_c   1.000
_cell.angle_alpha   90.00
_cell.angle_beta   90.00
_cell.angle_gamma   90.00
#
_symmetry.space_group_name_H-M   'P 1'
#
loop_
_entity.id
_entity.type
_entity.pdbx_description
1 polymer ?
#
loop_
_entity_poly.entity_id
_entity_poly.type
_entity_poly.pdbx_seq_one_letter_code
_entity_poly.pdbx_strand_id
1 'polypeptide(L)'
;MCGIFGFVGEGLNVQDLINGLKKLEYRGYDSAGIAIENEKNISIYKKEGRIYNLESEIPQLMEKKISTALGHTRWATHGGVSDQNSHPHTDCTGKVAIIHNGIIENFQYLREKLIKNGHIFKSETDSEVIAHMVEENYSGNLLECVIKVLHELNGAYAIGVIHTDEPNCIIAARKGSPLVISAGNNLSMLASDVTPILRYSKDVNFLNDGEIAKLTNNGYELYDLDGKTIERKPIHINWDEACAERSGYNHFMEKEIFEQPIAIKSATIGRLKDGIPCIKELEPLKDFIETKLEKIYIVACGTAYHAGLAMKYFMQYYSNIDVSIEVASEFRYMNPKIDGKTLTIAISQSGETLDTLEGVRIARKNGSHVLTVCNVVGSTIPRESDSVIYMNTGPEIGVAATKTYTAQIAILYIVGAQIALWKNLYSEDIKNALCQIENLPEYFNTVLGYSQKIKELSKSYCGYRNMMYIGRRFGYTAALEGALKLKEISYINATGYQAGELKHGPIALLDQEFPVFAVVCDDDIKEKMISNIMEVKARKARVVAVGIEGDEKIKTLTDDYILIPKCEQAVFPLAVAPVMQLFAYNVALLRELDPDKPRNLAKSVTVE
;
A
#
# COMPACT_ATOMS: atom_id res chain seq x y z
N MET A 1 -7.83 6.93 -1.27
CA MET A 1 -6.81 7.98 -1.58
C MET A 1 -7.03 8.53 -2.97
N CYS A 2 -6.62 9.76 -3.20
CA CYS A 2 -6.75 10.43 -4.49
C CYS A 2 -5.47 10.32 -5.33
N GLY A 3 -5.58 10.50 -6.66
CA GLY A 3 -4.45 10.57 -7.57
C GLY A 3 -4.28 12.00 -8.11
N ILE A 4 -3.05 12.53 -8.04
CA ILE A 4 -2.64 13.79 -8.65
C ILE A 4 -1.69 13.50 -9.80
N PHE A 5 -1.93 14.13 -10.96
CA PHE A 5 -0.97 14.22 -12.05
C PHE A 5 -1.12 15.56 -12.76
N GLY A 6 -0.03 16.25 -12.97
CA GLY A 6 -0.01 17.53 -13.68
C GLY A 6 1.34 17.78 -14.33
N PHE A 7 1.37 18.70 -15.28
CA PHE A 7 2.60 19.05 -15.97
C PHE A 7 2.56 20.51 -16.49
N VAL A 8 3.75 21.03 -16.71
CA VAL A 8 4.00 22.29 -17.40
C VAL A 8 5.14 22.10 -18.38
N GLY A 9 4.93 22.45 -19.64
CA GLY A 9 5.90 22.31 -20.71
C GLY A 9 5.28 22.04 -22.08
N GLU A 10 6.08 21.58 -23.01
CA GLU A 10 5.68 21.36 -24.40
C GLU A 10 5.61 19.88 -24.77
N GLY A 11 4.87 19.57 -25.82
CA GLY A 11 4.86 18.25 -26.46
C GLY A 11 3.80 17.28 -25.95
N LEU A 12 3.01 17.64 -24.93
CA LEU A 12 1.93 16.80 -24.40
C LEU A 12 0.55 17.27 -24.86
N ASN A 13 -0.41 16.34 -24.82
CA ASN A 13 -1.80 16.58 -25.14
C ASN A 13 -2.72 16.13 -23.99
N VAL A 14 -4.03 16.32 -24.14
CA VAL A 14 -5.02 15.91 -23.12
C VAL A 14 -5.01 14.40 -22.91
N GLN A 15 -4.78 13.61 -23.97
CA GLN A 15 -4.68 12.15 -23.84
C GLN A 15 -3.52 11.72 -22.93
N ASP A 16 -2.39 12.43 -22.97
CA ASP A 16 -1.26 12.15 -22.07
C ASP A 16 -1.62 12.41 -20.61
N LEU A 17 -2.38 13.49 -20.32
CA LEU A 17 -2.90 13.78 -18.99
C LEU A 17 -3.85 12.67 -18.51
N ILE A 18 -4.80 12.28 -19.34
CA ILE A 18 -5.75 11.19 -19.05
C ILE A 18 -5.02 9.85 -18.84
N ASN A 19 -4.03 9.54 -19.66
CA ASN A 19 -3.22 8.32 -19.51
C ASN A 19 -2.43 8.32 -18.19
N GLY A 20 -1.90 9.46 -17.78
CA GLY A 20 -1.26 9.64 -16.48
C GLY A 20 -2.23 9.39 -15.32
N LEU A 21 -3.45 9.93 -15.41
CA LEU A 21 -4.49 9.70 -14.40
C LEU A 21 -4.96 8.24 -14.36
N LYS A 22 -5.08 7.56 -15.50
CA LYS A 22 -5.43 6.12 -15.57
C LYS A 22 -4.46 5.26 -14.75
N LYS A 23 -3.17 5.63 -14.72
CA LYS A 23 -2.15 4.95 -13.91
C LYS A 23 -2.30 5.20 -12.40
N LEU A 24 -3.09 6.20 -12.01
CA LEU A 24 -3.40 6.55 -10.62
C LEU A 24 -4.81 6.15 -10.18
N GLU A 25 -5.62 5.59 -11.09
CA GLU A 25 -7.02 5.23 -10.79
C GLU A 25 -7.15 4.20 -9.65
N TYR A 26 -6.11 3.38 -9.41
CA TYR A 26 -6.06 2.48 -8.26
C TYR A 26 -6.03 3.22 -6.89
N ARG A 27 -5.71 4.52 -6.90
CA ARG A 27 -5.72 5.37 -5.71
C ARG A 27 -7.11 5.96 -5.41
N GLY A 28 -7.91 6.24 -6.44
CA GLY A 28 -9.26 6.79 -6.30
C GLY A 28 -10.01 6.74 -7.62
N TYR A 29 -11.29 6.38 -7.56
CA TYR A 29 -12.12 6.14 -8.75
C TYR A 29 -13.58 6.61 -8.58
N ASP A 30 -13.87 7.41 -7.54
CA ASP A 30 -15.21 7.94 -7.29
C ASP A 30 -15.55 9.10 -8.22
N SER A 31 -14.55 9.88 -8.61
CA SER A 31 -14.67 10.90 -9.65
C SER A 31 -13.31 11.26 -10.23
N ALA A 32 -13.31 11.88 -11.40
CA ALA A 32 -12.10 12.39 -12.05
C ALA A 32 -12.35 13.79 -12.63
N GLY A 33 -11.27 14.56 -12.79
CA GLY A 33 -11.36 15.84 -13.48
C GLY A 33 -10.00 16.42 -13.82
N ILE A 34 -10.02 17.37 -14.74
CA ILE A 34 -8.85 18.06 -15.28
C ILE A 34 -9.07 19.57 -15.34
N ALA A 35 -8.00 20.32 -15.12
CA ALA A 35 -7.88 21.75 -15.42
C ALA A 35 -6.85 21.93 -16.52
N ILE A 36 -7.20 22.66 -17.55
CA ILE A 36 -6.33 22.98 -18.69
C ILE A 36 -6.19 24.48 -18.77
N GLU A 37 -4.96 24.96 -18.68
CA GLU A 37 -4.66 26.37 -18.92
C GLU A 37 -4.71 26.68 -20.43
N ASN A 38 -5.41 27.73 -20.76
CA ASN A 38 -5.46 28.32 -22.10
C ASN A 38 -5.12 29.81 -21.95
N GLU A 39 -4.29 30.38 -22.78
CA GLU A 39 -3.72 31.75 -22.77
C GLU A 39 -4.25 32.76 -21.72
N LYS A 40 -5.56 32.77 -21.41
CA LYS A 40 -6.21 33.72 -20.47
C LYS A 40 -7.27 33.06 -19.57
N ASN A 41 -7.51 31.77 -19.70
CA ASN A 41 -8.58 31.09 -18.99
C ASN A 41 -8.14 29.69 -18.56
N ILE A 42 -8.78 29.17 -17.55
CA ILE A 42 -8.64 27.75 -17.14
C ILE A 42 -9.94 27.03 -17.49
N SER A 43 -9.85 26.01 -18.34
CA SER A 43 -10.98 25.14 -18.68
C SER A 43 -11.02 23.96 -17.72
N ILE A 44 -12.17 23.73 -17.08
CA ILE A 44 -12.39 22.66 -16.11
C ILE A 44 -13.34 21.62 -16.69
N TYR A 45 -12.97 20.34 -16.60
CA TYR A 45 -13.79 19.19 -16.97
C TYR A 45 -13.79 18.21 -15.81
N LYS A 46 -14.97 17.82 -15.32
CA LYS A 46 -15.14 16.97 -14.14
C LYS A 46 -16.27 15.97 -14.35
N LYS A 47 -16.08 14.74 -13.88
CA LYS A 47 -17.10 13.70 -13.96
C LYS A 47 -17.06 12.76 -12.77
N GLU A 48 -18.22 12.43 -12.22
CA GLU A 48 -18.37 11.36 -11.26
C GLU A 48 -18.10 9.98 -11.88
N GLY A 49 -17.58 9.06 -11.08
CA GLY A 49 -17.19 7.72 -11.51
C GLY A 49 -15.77 7.66 -12.06
N ARG A 50 -15.51 6.61 -12.82
CA ARG A 50 -14.17 6.29 -13.34
C ARG A 50 -13.72 7.30 -14.41
N ILE A 51 -12.40 7.36 -14.64
CA ILE A 51 -11.78 8.24 -15.67
C ILE A 51 -12.40 8.04 -17.05
N TYR A 52 -12.82 6.81 -17.37
CA TYR A 52 -13.53 6.54 -18.63
C TYR A 52 -14.77 7.41 -18.82
N ASN A 53 -15.50 7.75 -17.76
CA ASN A 53 -16.67 8.62 -17.84
C ASN A 53 -16.27 10.04 -18.25
N LEU A 54 -15.17 10.57 -17.70
CA LEU A 54 -14.63 11.86 -18.10
C LEU A 54 -14.12 11.83 -19.55
N GLU A 55 -13.35 10.80 -19.92
CA GLU A 55 -12.79 10.62 -21.27
C GLU A 55 -13.89 10.59 -22.34
N SER A 56 -15.02 9.93 -22.07
CA SER A 56 -16.14 9.82 -23.01
C SER A 56 -16.91 11.13 -23.21
N GLU A 57 -16.81 12.08 -22.29
CA GLU A 57 -17.44 13.41 -22.44
C GLU A 57 -16.57 14.43 -23.20
N ILE A 58 -15.25 14.20 -23.29
CA ILE A 58 -14.32 15.15 -23.92
C ILE A 58 -13.50 14.54 -25.07
N PRO A 59 -14.05 13.64 -25.92
CA PRO A 59 -13.27 12.96 -26.96
C PRO A 59 -12.64 13.94 -27.96
N GLN A 60 -13.28 15.08 -28.21
CA GLN A 60 -12.81 16.14 -29.11
C GLN A 60 -11.56 16.88 -28.61
N LEU A 61 -11.21 16.72 -27.33
CA LEU A 61 -10.04 17.39 -26.73
C LEU A 61 -8.81 16.50 -26.68
N MET A 62 -8.92 15.19 -26.88
CA MET A 62 -7.83 14.24 -26.63
C MET A 62 -6.53 14.60 -27.34
N GLU A 63 -6.59 15.00 -28.60
CA GLU A 63 -5.42 15.40 -29.40
C GLU A 63 -5.02 16.87 -29.22
N LYS A 64 -5.75 17.64 -28.38
CA LYS A 64 -5.42 19.03 -28.12
C LYS A 64 -4.11 19.13 -27.38
N LYS A 65 -3.12 19.83 -27.97
CA LYS A 65 -1.86 20.17 -27.29
C LYS A 65 -2.11 21.18 -26.19
N ILE A 66 -1.48 20.96 -25.06
CA ILE A 66 -1.62 21.78 -23.85
C ILE A 66 -0.24 22.00 -23.22
N SER A 67 -0.03 23.19 -22.64
CA SER A 67 1.25 23.55 -21.99
C SER A 67 1.21 23.39 -20.49
N THR A 68 0.07 23.62 -19.86
CA THR A 68 -0.10 23.50 -18.40
C THR A 68 -1.42 22.82 -18.09
N ALA A 69 -1.36 21.79 -17.28
CA ALA A 69 -2.55 21.08 -16.86
C ALA A 69 -2.40 20.42 -15.49
N LEU A 70 -3.52 20.36 -14.78
CA LEU A 70 -3.69 19.61 -13.55
C LEU A 70 -4.77 18.57 -13.73
N GLY A 71 -4.56 17.37 -13.20
CA GLY A 71 -5.52 16.29 -13.23
C GLY A 71 -5.63 15.60 -11.88
N HIS A 72 -6.82 15.08 -11.58
CA HIS A 72 -7.12 14.47 -10.31
C HIS A 72 -8.07 13.29 -10.44
N THR A 73 -7.86 12.24 -9.63
CA THR A 73 -8.81 11.15 -9.39
C THR A 73 -9.14 11.14 -7.90
N ARG A 74 -10.44 11.20 -7.58
CA ARG A 74 -10.92 11.40 -6.21
C ARG A 74 -11.34 10.08 -5.57
N TRP A 75 -10.98 9.94 -4.32
CA TRP A 75 -11.61 9.10 -3.32
C TRP A 75 -12.33 10.01 -2.33
N ALA A 76 -13.64 9.92 -2.25
CA ALA A 76 -14.45 10.86 -1.49
C ALA A 76 -14.24 10.69 0.03
N THR A 77 -13.84 11.77 0.70
CA THR A 77 -13.72 11.87 2.17
C THR A 77 -14.70 12.91 2.74
N HIS A 78 -14.78 14.09 2.12
CA HIS A 78 -15.68 15.18 2.49
C HIS A 78 -16.56 15.57 1.30
N GLY A 79 -17.88 15.64 1.51
CA GLY A 79 -18.87 15.84 0.45
C GLY A 79 -19.15 14.57 -0.36
N GLY A 80 -20.38 14.40 -0.82
CA GLY A 80 -20.82 13.23 -1.61
C GLY A 80 -20.08 13.09 -2.94
N VAL A 81 -20.29 11.95 -3.61
CA VAL A 81 -19.79 11.74 -4.99
C VAL A 81 -20.68 12.50 -5.95
N SER A 82 -20.12 13.48 -6.65
CA SER A 82 -20.81 14.29 -7.66
C SER A 82 -19.80 15.02 -8.53
N ASP A 83 -20.22 15.47 -9.72
CA ASP A 83 -19.38 16.30 -10.60
C ASP A 83 -18.95 17.59 -9.88
N GLN A 84 -19.81 18.19 -9.06
CA GLN A 84 -19.55 19.41 -8.33
C GLN A 84 -18.46 19.26 -7.26
N ASN A 85 -18.47 18.15 -6.54
CA ASN A 85 -17.48 17.82 -5.49
C ASN A 85 -16.19 17.20 -6.05
N SER A 86 -16.10 17.00 -7.37
CA SER A 86 -14.88 16.51 -8.03
C SER A 86 -13.85 17.63 -8.14
N HIS A 87 -12.56 17.25 -8.09
CA HIS A 87 -11.46 18.17 -8.41
C HIS A 87 -11.27 18.29 -9.93
N PRO A 88 -10.67 19.39 -10.42
CA PRO A 88 -10.15 20.57 -9.71
C PRO A 88 -11.24 21.50 -9.16
N HIS A 89 -10.92 22.26 -8.09
CA HIS A 89 -11.75 23.36 -7.61
C HIS A 89 -11.21 24.71 -8.09
N THR A 90 -12.11 25.71 -8.24
CA THR A 90 -11.77 27.05 -8.70
C THR A 90 -12.20 28.09 -7.68
N ASP A 91 -11.58 29.26 -7.75
CA ASP A 91 -11.99 30.48 -7.07
C ASP A 91 -13.31 31.08 -7.64
N CYS A 92 -13.76 32.22 -7.12
CA CYS A 92 -14.94 32.93 -7.59
C CYS A 92 -14.79 33.45 -9.01
N THR A 93 -13.57 33.85 -9.38
CA THR A 93 -13.27 34.52 -10.67
C THR A 93 -12.93 33.52 -11.78
N GLY A 94 -12.63 32.25 -11.46
CA GLY A 94 -12.16 31.24 -12.40
C GLY A 94 -10.71 31.43 -12.83
N LYS A 95 -9.94 32.27 -12.14
CA LYS A 95 -8.52 32.51 -12.41
C LYS A 95 -7.60 31.50 -11.74
N VAL A 96 -8.03 30.88 -10.66
CA VAL A 96 -7.30 29.88 -9.90
C VAL A 96 -7.92 28.50 -10.12
N ALA A 97 -7.10 27.48 -10.33
CA ALA A 97 -7.53 26.10 -10.20
C ALA A 97 -6.58 25.32 -9.28
N ILE A 98 -7.16 24.49 -8.42
CA ILE A 98 -6.42 23.66 -7.48
C ILE A 98 -6.83 22.20 -7.55
N ILE A 99 -5.86 21.32 -7.29
CA ILE A 99 -6.08 19.92 -6.97
C ILE A 99 -5.50 19.64 -5.59
N HIS A 100 -6.13 18.73 -4.83
CA HIS A 100 -5.74 18.46 -3.45
C HIS A 100 -5.97 16.99 -3.09
N ASN A 101 -4.96 16.38 -2.47
CA ASN A 101 -5.02 15.12 -1.75
C ASN A 101 -4.79 15.39 -0.27
N GLY A 102 -5.65 14.89 0.58
CA GLY A 102 -5.54 15.10 2.03
C GLY A 102 -6.84 15.52 2.67
N ILE A 103 -6.76 16.09 3.86
CA ILE A 103 -7.87 16.65 4.62
C ILE A 103 -7.42 17.95 5.27
N ILE A 104 -8.16 19.02 5.05
CA ILE A 104 -7.96 20.32 5.72
C ILE A 104 -8.86 20.35 6.97
N GLU A 105 -8.27 20.09 8.11
CA GLU A 105 -9.01 19.92 9.38
C GLU A 105 -9.74 21.20 9.83
N ASN A 106 -9.17 22.37 9.58
CA ASN A 106 -9.76 23.66 9.94
C ASN A 106 -10.63 24.28 8.83
N PHE A 107 -11.05 23.48 7.80
CA PHE A 107 -11.77 23.99 6.64
C PHE A 107 -13.08 24.71 6.99
N GLN A 108 -13.82 24.25 8.01
CA GLN A 108 -15.08 24.89 8.39
C GLN A 108 -14.87 26.33 8.85
N TYR A 109 -13.87 26.55 9.69
CA TYR A 109 -13.50 27.90 10.14
C TYR A 109 -13.07 28.80 8.97
N LEU A 110 -12.23 28.26 8.08
CA LEU A 110 -11.77 28.99 6.89
C LEU A 110 -12.92 29.31 5.94
N ARG A 111 -13.82 28.36 5.72
CA ARG A 111 -15.01 28.54 4.88
C ARG A 111 -15.92 29.65 5.41
N GLU A 112 -16.21 29.67 6.71
CA GLU A 112 -17.02 30.72 7.33
C GLU A 112 -16.37 32.11 7.21
N LYS A 113 -15.05 32.21 7.39
CA LYS A 113 -14.26 33.42 7.20
C LYS A 113 -14.39 33.92 5.76
N LEU A 114 -14.17 33.07 4.79
CA LEU A 114 -14.22 33.40 3.35
C LEU A 114 -15.63 33.80 2.88
N ILE A 115 -16.67 33.11 3.36
CA ILE A 115 -18.07 33.49 3.06
C ILE A 115 -18.38 34.89 3.60
N LYS A 116 -17.92 35.23 4.80
CA LYS A 116 -18.07 36.60 5.35
C LYS A 116 -17.34 37.65 4.51
N ASN A 117 -16.25 37.28 3.86
CA ASN A 117 -15.50 38.14 2.95
C ASN A 117 -16.10 38.21 1.51
N GLY A 118 -17.20 37.48 1.26
CA GLY A 118 -17.96 37.54 0.01
C GLY A 118 -17.67 36.40 -0.98
N HIS A 119 -16.86 35.40 -0.60
CA HIS A 119 -16.60 34.25 -1.47
C HIS A 119 -17.81 33.31 -1.55
N ILE A 120 -18.03 32.76 -2.76
CA ILE A 120 -19.16 31.87 -3.06
C ILE A 120 -18.63 30.47 -3.32
N PHE A 121 -18.92 29.55 -2.42
CA PHE A 121 -18.55 28.14 -2.53
C PHE A 121 -19.53 27.37 -3.41
N LYS A 122 -18.98 26.48 -4.26
CA LYS A 122 -19.75 25.63 -5.16
C LYS A 122 -19.81 24.18 -4.71
N SER A 123 -18.84 23.72 -3.91
CA SER A 123 -18.76 22.34 -3.46
C SER A 123 -18.92 22.21 -1.94
N GLU A 124 -19.07 20.98 -1.49
CA GLU A 124 -19.12 20.61 -0.06
C GLU A 124 -17.75 20.15 0.47
N THR A 125 -16.70 20.18 -0.39
CA THR A 125 -15.39 19.67 -0.04
C THR A 125 -14.63 20.62 0.90
N ASP A 126 -13.71 20.07 1.66
CA ASP A 126 -12.73 20.82 2.45
C ASP A 126 -11.70 21.54 1.52
N SER A 127 -11.48 21.02 0.33
CA SER A 127 -10.44 21.46 -0.61
C SER A 127 -10.71 22.82 -1.23
N GLU A 128 -11.97 23.18 -1.46
CA GLU A 128 -12.33 24.42 -2.17
C GLU A 128 -11.88 25.68 -1.42
N VAL A 129 -11.73 25.59 -0.07
CA VAL A 129 -11.21 26.72 0.73
C VAL A 129 -9.84 27.18 0.24
N ILE A 130 -9.01 26.27 -0.29
CA ILE A 130 -7.65 26.59 -0.78
C ILE A 130 -7.74 27.53 -2.00
N ALA A 131 -8.65 27.26 -2.94
CA ALA A 131 -8.83 28.11 -4.12
C ALA A 131 -9.22 29.55 -3.75
N HIS A 132 -10.18 29.70 -2.83
CA HIS A 132 -10.62 31.01 -2.36
C HIS A 132 -9.58 31.73 -1.47
N MET A 133 -8.77 31.00 -0.70
CA MET A 133 -7.64 31.58 0.03
C MET A 133 -6.56 32.10 -0.92
N VAL A 134 -6.29 31.40 -2.01
CA VAL A 134 -5.37 31.87 -3.06
C VAL A 134 -5.93 33.12 -3.73
N GLU A 135 -7.22 33.15 -4.09
CA GLU A 135 -7.90 34.35 -4.61
C GLU A 135 -7.73 35.57 -3.70
N GLU A 136 -7.97 35.40 -2.39
CA GLU A 136 -7.91 36.50 -1.42
C GLU A 136 -6.47 37.03 -1.18
N ASN A 137 -5.46 36.16 -1.27
CA ASN A 137 -4.07 36.49 -0.95
C ASN A 137 -3.20 36.80 -2.17
N TYR A 138 -3.71 36.59 -3.39
CA TYR A 138 -2.92 36.80 -4.61
C TYR A 138 -2.64 38.30 -4.84
N SER A 139 -1.36 38.64 -5.00
CA SER A 139 -0.88 40.00 -5.21
C SER A 139 0.16 40.11 -6.34
N GLY A 140 0.13 39.18 -7.32
CA GLY A 140 1.04 39.15 -8.46
C GLY A 140 2.24 38.21 -8.32
N ASN A 141 2.27 37.37 -7.25
CA ASN A 141 3.26 36.32 -7.07
C ASN A 141 2.59 35.07 -6.44
N LEU A 142 2.39 34.03 -7.26
CA LEU A 142 1.67 32.82 -6.85
C LEU A 142 2.44 32.03 -5.77
N LEU A 143 3.77 31.99 -5.84
CA LEU A 143 4.59 31.29 -4.84
C LEU A 143 4.42 31.92 -3.45
N GLU A 144 4.56 33.24 -3.34
CA GLU A 144 4.38 33.97 -2.07
C GLU A 144 2.95 33.85 -1.56
N CYS A 145 1.97 33.87 -2.46
CA CYS A 145 0.57 33.67 -2.13
C CYS A 145 0.34 32.28 -1.51
N VAL A 146 0.82 31.21 -2.18
CA VAL A 146 0.66 29.84 -1.68
C VAL A 146 1.38 29.66 -0.34
N ILE A 147 2.59 30.21 -0.16
CA ILE A 147 3.27 30.16 1.14
C ILE A 147 2.39 30.75 2.27
N LYS A 148 1.77 31.91 2.05
CA LYS A 148 0.85 32.51 3.03
C LYS A 148 -0.34 31.61 3.34
N VAL A 149 -0.95 31.03 2.31
CA VAL A 149 -2.08 30.10 2.44
C VAL A 149 -1.68 28.89 3.27
N LEU A 150 -0.52 28.26 3.01
CA LEU A 150 -0.05 27.09 3.72
C LEU A 150 0.15 27.31 5.22
N HIS A 151 0.52 28.51 5.67
CA HIS A 151 0.64 28.84 7.08
C HIS A 151 -0.69 28.86 7.84
N GLU A 152 -1.82 29.07 7.14
CA GLU A 152 -3.16 29.07 7.74
C GLU A 152 -3.82 27.67 7.69
N LEU A 153 -3.29 26.70 6.90
CA LEU A 153 -3.87 25.37 6.76
C LEU A 153 -3.43 24.42 7.87
N ASN A 154 -4.41 23.78 8.51
CA ASN A 154 -4.18 22.66 9.42
C ASN A 154 -4.61 21.35 8.75
N GLY A 155 -3.83 20.27 8.96
CA GLY A 155 -4.10 18.95 8.40
C GLY A 155 -3.07 18.50 7.38
N ALA A 156 -3.42 17.48 6.60
CA ALA A 156 -2.57 16.89 5.57
C ALA A 156 -2.97 17.37 4.19
N TYR A 157 -1.97 17.69 3.35
CA TYR A 157 -2.21 18.12 1.98
C TYR A 157 -1.07 17.71 1.03
N ALA A 158 -1.44 17.41 -0.20
CA ALA A 158 -0.60 17.52 -1.40
C ALA A 158 -1.41 18.32 -2.42
N ILE A 159 -0.93 19.47 -2.82
CA ILE A 159 -1.65 20.41 -3.68
C ILE A 159 -0.89 20.72 -4.97
N GLY A 160 -1.61 20.99 -6.04
CA GLY A 160 -1.13 21.64 -7.23
C GLY A 160 -2.03 22.85 -7.54
N VAL A 161 -1.44 24.02 -7.78
CA VAL A 161 -2.12 25.30 -7.99
C VAL A 161 -1.63 25.93 -9.29
N ILE A 162 -2.56 26.40 -10.12
CA ILE A 162 -2.30 27.22 -11.33
C ILE A 162 -3.10 28.51 -11.26
N HIS A 163 -2.58 29.56 -11.88
CA HIS A 163 -3.20 30.89 -11.94
C HIS A 163 -3.05 31.52 -13.31
N THR A 164 -4.13 32.05 -13.89
CA THR A 164 -4.14 32.61 -15.25
C THR A 164 -3.17 33.77 -15.45
N ASP A 165 -2.86 34.55 -14.41
CA ASP A 165 -1.96 35.69 -14.51
C ASP A 165 -0.46 35.27 -14.41
N GLU A 166 -0.18 34.00 -14.09
CA GLU A 166 1.16 33.38 -14.11
C GLU A 166 1.16 32.12 -15.00
N PRO A 167 1.01 32.25 -16.31
CA PRO A 167 0.95 31.12 -17.22
C PRO A 167 2.25 30.31 -17.23
N ASN A 168 2.14 29.02 -17.57
CA ASN A 168 3.26 28.06 -17.58
C ASN A 168 3.98 27.93 -16.23
N CYS A 169 3.21 28.01 -15.15
CA CYS A 169 3.69 27.84 -13.79
C CYS A 169 2.72 26.97 -12.99
N ILE A 170 3.24 26.00 -12.26
CA ILE A 170 2.50 25.24 -11.26
C ILE A 170 3.22 25.41 -9.92
N ILE A 171 2.48 25.78 -8.88
CA ILE A 171 2.98 25.69 -7.51
C ILE A 171 2.44 24.42 -6.89
N ALA A 172 3.35 23.58 -6.40
CA ALA A 172 3.03 22.33 -5.72
C ALA A 172 3.55 22.38 -4.28
N ALA A 173 2.79 21.84 -3.32
CA ALA A 173 3.22 21.80 -1.93
C ALA A 173 2.73 20.52 -1.23
N ARG A 174 3.44 20.12 -0.18
CA ARG A 174 3.14 18.89 0.54
C ARG A 174 3.24 19.02 2.05
N LYS A 175 2.32 18.33 2.74
CA LYS A 175 2.38 17.97 4.17
C LYS A 175 1.54 16.71 4.39
N GLY A 176 2.16 15.60 4.79
CA GLY A 176 1.48 14.33 5.05
C GLY A 176 1.17 13.50 3.78
N SER A 177 0.41 14.01 2.82
CA SER A 177 0.07 13.28 1.58
C SER A 177 1.23 13.25 0.59
N PRO A 178 1.50 12.12 -0.12
CA PRO A 178 2.65 12.00 -1.01
C PRO A 178 2.55 12.91 -2.25
N LEU A 179 3.67 13.53 -2.62
CA LEU A 179 3.83 14.29 -3.85
C LEU A 179 5.26 14.16 -4.37
N VAL A 180 5.40 13.85 -5.65
CA VAL A 180 6.65 13.70 -6.37
C VAL A 180 6.68 14.64 -7.56
N ILE A 181 7.85 15.19 -7.84
CA ILE A 181 8.10 16.08 -8.98
C ILE A 181 9.26 15.57 -9.83
N SER A 182 9.26 15.95 -11.08
CA SER A 182 10.33 15.66 -12.02
C SER A 182 10.48 16.76 -13.05
N ALA A 183 11.67 16.87 -13.63
CA ALA A 183 11.93 17.69 -14.79
C ALA A 183 12.59 16.86 -15.90
N GLY A 184 12.25 17.18 -17.13
CA GLY A 184 12.82 16.63 -18.35
C GLY A 184 13.06 17.72 -19.39
N ASN A 185 13.26 17.37 -20.65
CA ASN A 185 13.48 18.32 -21.74
C ASN A 185 12.23 19.21 -21.94
N ASN A 186 12.29 20.48 -21.52
CA ASN A 186 11.21 21.47 -21.60
C ASN A 186 9.88 21.00 -20.98
N LEU A 187 9.94 20.17 -19.96
CA LEU A 187 8.77 19.57 -19.30
C LEU A 187 9.05 19.36 -17.83
N SER A 188 8.17 19.86 -16.97
CA SER A 188 8.16 19.54 -15.54
C SER A 188 6.82 18.92 -15.15
N MET A 189 6.86 17.99 -14.21
CA MET A 189 5.70 17.18 -13.83
C MET A 189 5.57 17.09 -12.31
N LEU A 190 4.33 16.92 -11.84
CA LEU A 190 4.01 16.55 -10.48
C LEU A 190 3.06 15.35 -10.49
N ALA A 191 3.20 14.47 -9.51
CA ALA A 191 2.28 13.34 -9.34
C ALA A 191 2.24 12.87 -7.88
N SER A 192 1.18 12.20 -7.49
CA SER A 192 1.07 11.56 -6.18
C SER A 192 1.81 10.21 -6.11
N ASP A 193 2.31 9.72 -7.26
CA ASP A 193 3.09 8.50 -7.41
C ASP A 193 4.03 8.63 -8.61
N VAL A 194 5.14 7.89 -8.64
CA VAL A 194 6.12 7.98 -9.74
C VAL A 194 5.62 7.39 -11.05
N THR A 195 4.65 6.48 -11.01
CA THR A 195 4.20 5.69 -12.18
C THR A 195 3.81 6.53 -13.41
N PRO A 196 3.05 7.64 -13.31
CA PRO A 196 2.74 8.48 -14.47
C PRO A 196 3.96 9.20 -15.05
N ILE A 197 4.98 9.46 -14.23
CA ILE A 197 6.17 10.23 -14.60
C ILE A 197 7.19 9.37 -15.37
N LEU A 198 7.29 8.07 -15.07
CA LEU A 198 8.36 7.18 -15.54
C LEU A 198 8.52 7.08 -17.07
N ARG A 199 7.43 7.31 -17.82
CA ARG A 199 7.49 7.39 -19.28
C ARG A 199 8.35 8.56 -19.79
N TYR A 200 8.45 9.63 -18.99
CA TYR A 200 9.07 10.90 -19.38
C TYR A 200 10.42 11.12 -18.69
N SER A 201 10.55 10.68 -17.46
CA SER A 201 11.77 10.81 -16.64
C SER A 201 11.86 9.73 -15.59
N LYS A 202 13.07 9.22 -15.36
CA LYS A 202 13.40 8.31 -14.24
C LYS A 202 13.99 9.04 -13.04
N ASP A 203 14.31 10.32 -13.19
CA ASP A 203 14.89 11.14 -12.13
C ASP A 203 13.78 11.99 -11.49
N VAL A 204 13.55 11.78 -10.20
CA VAL A 204 12.43 12.37 -9.46
C VAL A 204 12.89 12.96 -8.13
N ASN A 205 12.16 13.96 -7.62
CA ASN A 205 12.28 14.42 -6.25
C ASN A 205 10.96 14.22 -5.50
N PHE A 206 11.02 13.52 -4.36
CA PHE A 206 9.92 13.42 -3.43
C PHE A 206 9.92 14.64 -2.52
N LEU A 207 8.83 15.39 -2.46
CA LEU A 207 8.73 16.50 -1.53
C LEU A 207 8.69 16.00 -0.09
N ASN A 208 9.31 16.72 0.83
CA ASN A 208 9.15 16.51 2.27
C ASN A 208 7.99 17.35 2.80
N ASP A 209 7.57 17.08 4.04
CA ASP A 209 6.54 17.88 4.70
C ASP A 209 7.01 19.34 4.85
N GLY A 210 6.17 20.29 4.45
CA GLY A 210 6.47 21.72 4.45
C GLY A 210 7.31 22.21 3.26
N GLU A 211 7.56 21.35 2.26
CA GLU A 211 8.25 21.78 1.04
C GLU A 211 7.28 22.22 -0.05
N ILE A 212 7.73 23.17 -0.83
CA ILE A 212 7.02 23.78 -1.95
C ILE A 212 7.88 23.67 -3.19
N ALA A 213 7.28 23.34 -4.33
CA ALA A 213 7.95 23.33 -5.62
C ALA A 213 7.26 24.32 -6.57
N LYS A 214 8.05 25.14 -7.23
CA LYS A 214 7.65 25.97 -8.38
C LYS A 214 8.11 25.25 -9.64
N LEU A 215 7.17 24.73 -10.42
CA LEU A 215 7.43 24.04 -11.68
C LEU A 215 7.21 25.00 -12.86
N THR A 216 8.14 25.00 -13.80
CA THR A 216 8.06 25.71 -15.07
C THR A 216 8.51 24.78 -16.21
N ASN A 217 8.38 25.19 -17.46
CA ASN A 217 8.91 24.44 -18.60
C ASN A 217 10.44 24.23 -18.55
N ASN A 218 11.17 25.09 -17.82
CA ASN A 218 12.64 25.04 -17.71
C ASN A 218 13.14 24.15 -16.56
N GLY A 219 12.23 23.59 -15.74
CA GLY A 219 12.56 22.80 -14.56
C GLY A 219 11.75 23.20 -13.35
N TYR A 220 12.23 22.83 -12.17
CA TYR A 220 11.61 23.19 -10.90
C TYR A 220 12.61 23.78 -9.91
N GLU A 221 12.08 24.56 -8.99
CA GLU A 221 12.78 25.10 -7.83
C GLU A 221 12.06 24.64 -6.57
N LEU A 222 12.82 24.29 -5.53
CA LEU A 222 12.29 23.85 -4.24
C LEU A 222 12.47 24.94 -3.19
N TYR A 223 11.46 25.08 -2.31
CA TYR A 223 11.42 26.06 -1.24
C TYR A 223 10.90 25.44 0.05
N ASP A 224 11.33 25.99 1.18
CA ASP A 224 10.68 25.73 2.48
C ASP A 224 9.50 26.69 2.72
N LEU A 225 8.80 26.53 3.85
CA LEU A 225 7.68 27.40 4.23
C LEU A 225 8.09 28.86 4.51
N ASP A 226 9.37 29.15 4.73
CA ASP A 226 9.92 30.51 4.85
C ASP A 226 10.29 31.12 3.51
N GLY A 227 10.10 30.39 2.39
CA GLY A 227 10.45 30.83 1.03
C GLY A 227 11.94 30.74 0.71
N LYS A 228 12.73 30.00 1.50
CA LYS A 228 14.16 29.77 1.22
C LYS A 228 14.32 28.62 0.24
N THR A 229 15.21 28.76 -0.72
CA THR A 229 15.52 27.72 -1.70
C THR A 229 16.19 26.50 -1.08
N ILE A 230 15.78 25.31 -1.55
CA ILE A 230 16.33 24.02 -1.14
C ILE A 230 17.03 23.39 -2.35
N GLU A 231 18.31 23.00 -2.17
CA GLU A 231 19.02 22.22 -3.18
C GLU A 231 18.94 20.73 -2.85
N ARG A 232 18.48 19.92 -3.80
CA ARG A 232 18.40 18.46 -3.66
C ARG A 232 18.64 17.77 -5.00
N LYS A 233 19.46 16.71 -4.96
CA LYS A 233 19.67 15.84 -6.13
C LYS A 233 18.46 14.93 -6.34
N PRO A 234 18.04 14.72 -7.59
CA PRO A 234 17.00 13.76 -7.91
C PRO A 234 17.40 12.33 -7.51
N ILE A 235 16.40 11.51 -7.25
CA ILE A 235 16.54 10.07 -7.00
C ILE A 235 16.23 9.36 -8.33
N HIS A 236 17.11 8.45 -8.75
CA HIS A 236 16.91 7.64 -9.96
C HIS A 236 16.05 6.42 -9.65
N ILE A 237 14.98 6.22 -10.43
CA ILE A 237 14.06 5.06 -10.32
C ILE A 237 14.53 3.98 -11.29
N ASN A 238 14.89 2.80 -10.76
CA ASN A 238 15.52 1.71 -11.52
C ASN A 238 14.57 0.77 -12.26
N TRP A 239 13.25 0.96 -12.19
CA TRP A 239 12.26 0.12 -12.88
C TRP A 239 11.52 0.91 -13.98
N ASP A 240 10.99 0.14 -14.96
CA ASP A 240 10.36 0.70 -16.15
C ASP A 240 8.83 0.69 -16.05
N GLU A 241 8.19 1.55 -16.83
CA GLU A 241 6.73 1.63 -16.97
C GLU A 241 6.10 0.26 -17.33
N ALA A 242 6.76 -0.53 -18.17
CA ALA A 242 6.31 -1.87 -18.58
C ALA A 242 6.09 -2.82 -17.37
N CYS A 243 6.80 -2.61 -16.26
CA CYS A 243 6.57 -3.37 -15.03
C CYS A 243 5.17 -3.12 -14.42
N ALA A 244 4.57 -1.97 -14.70
CA ALA A 244 3.23 -1.59 -14.24
C ALA A 244 2.12 -1.96 -15.24
N GLU A 245 2.37 -2.80 -16.24
CA GLU A 245 1.40 -3.30 -17.20
C GLU A 245 0.93 -4.72 -16.84
N ARG A 246 -0.24 -5.13 -17.36
CA ARG A 246 -0.80 -6.48 -17.09
C ARG A 246 -0.04 -7.61 -17.77
N SER A 247 0.79 -7.34 -18.76
CA SER A 247 1.67 -8.33 -19.44
C SER A 247 0.94 -9.60 -19.93
N GLY A 248 -0.30 -9.44 -20.44
CA GLY A 248 -1.11 -10.54 -20.95
C GLY A 248 -2.05 -11.22 -19.93
N TYR A 249 -1.97 -10.88 -18.65
CA TYR A 249 -2.92 -11.33 -17.64
C TYR A 249 -4.24 -10.53 -17.67
N ASN A 250 -5.33 -11.13 -17.23
CA ASN A 250 -6.63 -10.44 -17.18
C ASN A 250 -6.65 -9.34 -16.10
N HIS A 251 -5.96 -9.60 -14.98
CA HIS A 251 -5.92 -8.72 -13.80
C HIS A 251 -4.49 -8.54 -13.28
N PHE A 252 -4.21 -7.41 -12.64
CA PHE A 252 -2.94 -7.17 -11.94
C PHE A 252 -2.73 -8.16 -10.81
N MET A 253 -3.77 -8.44 -10.01
CA MET A 253 -3.68 -9.43 -8.93
C MET A 253 -3.25 -10.80 -9.45
N GLU A 254 -3.79 -11.27 -10.58
CA GLU A 254 -3.38 -12.53 -11.19
C GLU A 254 -1.89 -12.50 -11.56
N LYS A 255 -1.45 -11.47 -12.30
CA LYS A 255 -0.04 -11.25 -12.63
C LYS A 255 0.83 -11.29 -11.38
N GLU A 256 0.48 -10.53 -10.35
CA GLU A 256 1.26 -10.40 -9.12
C GLU A 256 1.33 -11.70 -8.32
N ILE A 257 0.30 -12.54 -8.36
CA ILE A 257 0.33 -13.90 -7.80
C ILE A 257 1.36 -14.75 -8.55
N PHE A 258 1.37 -14.71 -9.89
CA PHE A 258 2.31 -15.47 -10.71
C PHE A 258 3.73 -14.87 -10.73
N GLU A 259 3.92 -13.62 -10.37
CA GLU A 259 5.23 -12.98 -10.21
C GLU A 259 5.95 -13.33 -8.89
N GLN A 260 5.31 -13.98 -7.94
CA GLN A 260 5.91 -14.28 -6.63
C GLN A 260 7.28 -15.00 -6.70
N PRO A 261 7.53 -15.96 -7.62
CA PRO A 261 8.86 -16.55 -7.76
C PRO A 261 9.95 -15.51 -8.03
N ILE A 262 9.67 -14.57 -8.93
CA ILE A 262 10.60 -13.48 -9.29
C ILE A 262 10.71 -12.48 -8.15
N ALA A 263 9.60 -12.14 -7.51
CA ALA A 263 9.55 -11.19 -6.39
C ALA A 263 10.40 -11.67 -5.20
N ILE A 264 10.28 -12.95 -4.83
CA ILE A 264 11.10 -13.55 -3.75
C ILE A 264 12.57 -13.52 -4.12
N LYS A 265 12.93 -13.94 -5.34
CA LYS A 265 14.31 -13.91 -5.81
C LYS A 265 14.90 -12.49 -5.73
N SER A 266 14.16 -11.49 -6.16
CA SER A 266 14.57 -10.08 -6.11
C SER A 266 14.71 -9.56 -4.67
N ALA A 267 13.83 -10.00 -3.78
CA ALA A 267 13.84 -9.59 -2.38
C ALA A 267 15.01 -10.20 -1.59
N THR A 268 15.45 -11.40 -1.95
CA THR A 268 16.46 -12.16 -1.19
C THR A 268 17.87 -12.07 -1.77
N ILE A 269 18.01 -11.73 -3.04
CA ILE A 269 19.31 -11.65 -3.72
C ILE A 269 20.27 -10.69 -3.00
N GLY A 270 21.48 -11.17 -2.72
CA GLY A 270 22.52 -10.40 -2.02
C GLY A 270 22.29 -10.27 -0.50
N ARG A 271 21.17 -10.76 0.04
CA ARG A 271 20.83 -10.73 1.47
C ARG A 271 20.87 -12.10 2.14
N LEU A 272 20.86 -13.15 1.34
CA LEU A 272 20.86 -14.54 1.78
C LEU A 272 21.72 -15.39 0.84
N LYS A 273 22.58 -16.26 1.42
CA LYS A 273 23.39 -17.21 0.66
C LYS A 273 23.68 -18.45 1.51
N ASP A 274 23.40 -19.62 0.95
CA ASP A 274 23.63 -20.91 1.60
C ASP A 274 23.00 -20.99 3.02
N GLY A 275 21.83 -20.39 3.18
CA GLY A 275 21.12 -20.25 4.45
C GLY A 275 21.71 -19.21 5.40
N ILE A 276 22.75 -18.49 5.05
CA ILE A 276 23.41 -17.49 5.91
C ILE A 276 22.93 -16.09 5.52
N PRO A 277 22.36 -15.32 6.48
CA PRO A 277 21.92 -13.95 6.22
C PRO A 277 23.11 -12.99 6.08
N CYS A 278 22.99 -12.01 5.17
CA CYS A 278 23.99 -10.96 4.93
C CYS A 278 23.29 -9.68 4.50
N ILE A 279 22.68 -8.96 5.45
CA ILE A 279 21.89 -7.75 5.19
C ILE A 279 22.75 -6.52 5.44
N LYS A 280 23.30 -5.92 4.38
CA LYS A 280 24.13 -4.71 4.46
C LYS A 280 23.36 -3.50 4.99
N GLU A 281 22.07 -3.44 4.69
CA GLU A 281 21.18 -2.38 5.16
C GLU A 281 21.02 -2.35 6.69
N LEU A 282 21.32 -3.44 7.39
CA LEU A 282 21.31 -3.50 8.86
C LEU A 282 22.65 -3.10 9.53
N GLU A 283 23.75 -2.99 8.77
CA GLU A 283 25.05 -2.64 9.34
C GLU A 283 25.03 -1.37 10.22
N PRO A 284 24.27 -0.30 9.89
CA PRO A 284 24.18 0.87 10.77
C PRO A 284 23.61 0.57 12.16
N LEU A 285 22.83 -0.51 12.31
CA LEU A 285 22.22 -0.93 13.58
C LEU A 285 22.99 -2.04 14.29
N LYS A 286 24.10 -2.53 13.73
CA LYS A 286 24.83 -3.71 14.23
C LYS A 286 25.29 -3.56 15.68
N ASP A 287 26.02 -2.50 16.01
CA ASP A 287 26.53 -2.26 17.38
C ASP A 287 25.38 -2.20 18.39
N PHE A 288 24.29 -1.50 18.03
CA PHE A 288 23.08 -1.46 18.85
C PHE A 288 22.49 -2.85 19.06
N ILE A 289 22.36 -3.65 17.98
CA ILE A 289 21.77 -5.00 18.05
C ILE A 289 22.63 -5.93 18.91
N GLU A 290 23.95 -5.92 18.73
CA GLU A 290 24.88 -6.76 19.47
C GLU A 290 24.91 -6.41 20.98
N THR A 291 24.90 -5.12 21.31
CA THR A 291 25.23 -4.67 22.68
C THR A 291 24.03 -4.21 23.50
N LYS A 292 22.97 -3.65 22.88
CA LYS A 292 21.88 -2.97 23.60
C LYS A 292 20.48 -3.55 23.36
N LEU A 293 20.24 -4.23 22.22
CA LEU A 293 18.92 -4.73 21.86
C LEU A 293 18.40 -5.71 22.91
N GLU A 294 17.27 -5.36 23.54
CA GLU A 294 16.52 -6.23 24.47
C GLU A 294 15.20 -6.71 23.89
N LYS A 295 14.57 -5.88 23.01
CA LYS A 295 13.22 -6.16 22.51
C LYS A 295 13.05 -5.69 21.06
N ILE A 296 12.27 -6.43 20.29
CA ILE A 296 11.77 -6.02 18.98
C ILE A 296 10.28 -5.63 19.11
N TYR A 297 9.91 -4.51 18.52
CA TYR A 297 8.50 -4.10 18.42
C TYR A 297 8.12 -3.91 16.95
N ILE A 298 7.12 -4.65 16.46
CA ILE A 298 6.66 -4.58 15.08
C ILE A 298 5.40 -3.73 15.02
N VAL A 299 5.35 -2.80 14.06
CA VAL A 299 4.20 -1.89 13.83
C VAL A 299 3.80 -1.96 12.38
N ALA A 300 2.55 -2.34 12.10
CA ALA A 300 2.04 -2.52 10.75
C ALA A 300 0.51 -2.55 10.70
N CYS A 301 -0.07 -2.48 9.49
CA CYS A 301 -1.50 -2.61 9.23
C CYS A 301 -1.79 -3.77 8.26
N GLY A 302 -2.97 -4.41 8.41
CA GLY A 302 -3.51 -5.39 7.46
C GLY A 302 -2.55 -6.53 7.12
N THR A 303 -2.31 -6.77 5.84
CA THR A 303 -1.40 -7.80 5.33
C THR A 303 0.01 -7.69 5.91
N ALA A 304 0.53 -6.46 6.06
CA ALA A 304 1.85 -6.23 6.65
C ALA A 304 1.89 -6.63 8.14
N TYR A 305 0.79 -6.43 8.87
CA TYR A 305 0.66 -6.95 10.24
C TYR A 305 0.71 -8.48 10.27
N HIS A 306 0.04 -9.18 9.34
CA HIS A 306 0.11 -10.64 9.26
C HIS A 306 1.52 -11.14 8.94
N ALA A 307 2.27 -10.44 8.08
CA ALA A 307 3.68 -10.73 7.82
C ALA A 307 4.55 -10.53 9.09
N GLY A 308 4.32 -9.45 9.82
CA GLY A 308 4.99 -9.19 11.09
C GLY A 308 4.66 -10.23 12.16
N LEU A 309 3.42 -10.74 12.18
CA LEU A 309 3.01 -11.81 13.09
C LEU A 309 3.76 -13.12 12.78
N ALA A 310 4.01 -13.43 11.51
CA ALA A 310 4.84 -14.57 11.12
C ALA A 310 6.29 -14.42 11.65
N MET A 311 6.89 -13.23 11.54
CA MET A 311 8.19 -12.93 12.14
C MET A 311 8.19 -13.11 13.66
N LYS A 312 7.15 -12.62 14.36
CA LYS A 312 7.03 -12.83 15.81
C LYS A 312 7.12 -14.30 16.17
N TYR A 313 6.33 -15.17 15.51
CA TYR A 313 6.38 -16.61 15.77
C TYR A 313 7.74 -17.21 15.42
N PHE A 314 8.36 -16.80 14.31
CA PHE A 314 9.70 -17.23 13.92
C PHE A 314 10.74 -16.92 15.00
N MET A 315 10.79 -15.66 15.47
CA MET A 315 11.75 -15.22 16.45
C MET A 315 11.54 -15.91 17.83
N GLN A 316 10.30 -15.97 18.28
CA GLN A 316 9.98 -16.61 19.57
C GLN A 316 10.26 -18.11 19.56
N TYR A 317 10.02 -18.79 18.42
CA TYR A 317 10.21 -20.23 18.33
C TYR A 317 11.68 -20.63 18.19
N TYR A 318 12.46 -19.89 17.38
CA TYR A 318 13.82 -20.28 17.01
C TYR A 318 14.92 -19.53 17.74
N SER A 319 14.70 -18.34 18.27
CA SER A 319 15.76 -17.50 18.87
C SER A 319 15.46 -17.02 20.28
N ASN A 320 14.24 -17.25 20.80
CA ASN A 320 13.82 -16.78 22.11
C ASN A 320 14.01 -15.26 22.35
N ILE A 321 14.03 -14.47 21.27
CA ILE A 321 14.08 -13.01 21.35
C ILE A 321 12.65 -12.49 21.57
N ASP A 322 12.48 -11.55 22.52
CA ASP A 322 11.17 -10.94 22.78
C ASP A 322 10.73 -10.06 21.61
N VAL A 323 9.58 -10.43 21.02
CA VAL A 323 8.96 -9.71 19.91
C VAL A 323 7.51 -9.38 20.24
N SER A 324 7.23 -8.09 20.36
CA SER A 324 5.86 -7.56 20.40
C SER A 324 5.43 -7.12 19.01
N ILE A 325 4.15 -7.23 18.73
CA ILE A 325 3.55 -6.70 17.48
C ILE A 325 2.22 -6.07 17.80
N GLU A 326 1.95 -4.93 17.19
CA GLU A 326 0.68 -4.23 17.34
C GLU A 326 0.19 -3.67 16.00
N VAL A 327 -1.13 -3.57 15.86
CA VAL A 327 -1.75 -2.85 14.74
C VAL A 327 -1.41 -1.37 14.89
N ALA A 328 -0.93 -0.74 13.83
CA ALA A 328 -0.38 0.60 13.91
C ALA A 328 -1.39 1.66 14.40
N SER A 329 -2.68 1.54 14.04
CA SER A 329 -3.75 2.42 14.53
C SER A 329 -3.91 2.38 16.04
N GLU A 330 -3.72 1.21 16.68
CA GLU A 330 -3.79 1.05 18.13
C GLU A 330 -2.48 1.48 18.81
N PHE A 331 -1.32 1.12 18.19
CA PHE A 331 0.00 1.45 18.71
C PHE A 331 0.14 2.93 19.07
N ARG A 332 -0.39 3.83 18.24
CA ARG A 332 -0.27 5.27 18.44
C ARG A 332 -1.01 5.78 19.70
N TYR A 333 -1.99 5.04 20.23
CA TYR A 333 -2.80 5.44 21.39
C TYR A 333 -2.51 4.61 22.64
N MET A 334 -1.76 3.51 22.55
CA MET A 334 -1.53 2.59 23.66
C MET A 334 -0.40 2.99 24.61
N ASN A 335 0.35 4.07 24.37
CA ASN A 335 1.55 4.42 25.13
C ASN A 335 2.53 3.21 25.24
N PRO A 336 3.09 2.72 24.13
CA PRO A 336 3.87 1.50 24.09
C PRO A 336 5.16 1.64 24.93
N LYS A 337 5.53 0.56 25.63
CA LYS A 337 6.79 0.49 26.39
C LYS A 337 7.96 0.23 25.44
N ILE A 338 8.48 1.29 24.85
CA ILE A 338 9.62 1.32 23.94
C ILE A 338 10.62 2.38 24.44
N ASP A 339 11.89 2.12 24.21
CA ASP A 339 13.02 2.94 24.66
C ASP A 339 14.26 2.76 23.78
N GLY A 340 15.40 3.27 24.21
CA GLY A 340 16.68 3.14 23.50
C GLY A 340 17.26 1.71 23.43
N LYS A 341 16.58 0.69 23.98
CA LYS A 341 16.94 -0.73 23.88
C LYS A 341 15.98 -1.50 22.98
N THR A 342 15.03 -0.83 22.36
CA THR A 342 14.00 -1.40 21.48
C THR A 342 14.37 -1.15 20.02
N LEU A 343 14.24 -2.19 19.17
CA LEU A 343 14.19 -2.06 17.72
C LEU A 343 12.74 -2.06 17.27
N THR A 344 12.26 -0.94 16.75
CA THR A 344 10.94 -0.89 16.12
C THR A 344 11.06 -1.23 14.64
N ILE A 345 10.33 -2.25 14.18
CA ILE A 345 10.27 -2.65 12.77
C ILE A 345 8.93 -2.17 12.19
N ALA A 346 8.98 -1.21 11.30
CA ALA A 346 7.84 -0.72 10.55
C ALA A 346 7.71 -1.45 9.22
N ILE A 347 6.53 -1.99 8.91
CA ILE A 347 6.28 -2.74 7.68
C ILE A 347 5.19 -2.03 6.89
N SER A 348 5.51 -1.61 5.67
CA SER A 348 4.54 -0.95 4.77
C SER A 348 4.92 -1.19 3.31
N GLN A 349 4.01 -1.73 2.51
CA GLN A 349 4.24 -1.89 1.08
C GLN A 349 4.45 -0.52 0.41
N SER A 350 3.57 0.44 0.66
CA SER A 350 3.61 1.78 0.05
C SER A 350 4.61 2.73 0.72
N GLY A 351 4.95 2.49 2.00
CA GLY A 351 5.72 3.43 2.81
C GLY A 351 5.01 4.76 3.11
N GLU A 352 3.68 4.81 2.88
CA GLU A 352 2.85 6.01 3.05
C GLU A 352 1.63 5.76 3.97
N THR A 353 1.52 4.59 4.60
CA THR A 353 0.42 4.27 5.52
C THR A 353 0.52 5.17 6.74
N LEU A 354 -0.47 6.06 6.93
CA LEU A 354 -0.42 7.11 7.95
C LEU A 354 -0.24 6.55 9.37
N ASP A 355 -1.02 5.56 9.76
CA ASP A 355 -0.89 4.97 11.11
C ASP A 355 0.50 4.38 11.34
N THR A 356 1.08 3.71 10.33
CA THR A 356 2.44 3.17 10.44
C THR A 356 3.48 4.27 10.54
N LEU A 357 3.31 5.38 9.81
CA LEU A 357 4.16 6.56 9.86
C LEU A 357 4.14 7.19 11.26
N GLU A 358 2.94 7.38 11.82
CA GLU A 358 2.80 7.90 13.19
C GLU A 358 3.42 6.94 14.23
N GLY A 359 3.30 5.62 14.01
CA GLY A 359 3.98 4.62 14.81
C GLY A 359 5.52 4.79 14.79
N VAL A 360 6.10 5.06 13.64
CA VAL A 360 7.54 5.38 13.48
C VAL A 360 7.91 6.66 14.24
N ARG A 361 7.13 7.72 14.12
CA ARG A 361 7.35 8.99 14.81
C ARG A 361 7.32 8.82 16.32
N ILE A 362 6.36 8.06 16.84
CA ILE A 362 6.25 7.72 18.26
C ILE A 362 7.45 6.90 18.71
N ALA A 363 7.88 5.89 17.96
CA ALA A 363 9.03 5.07 18.27
C ALA A 363 10.30 5.92 18.40
N ARG A 364 10.57 6.77 17.43
CA ARG A 364 11.72 7.70 17.46
C ARG A 364 11.66 8.69 18.63
N LYS A 365 10.51 9.27 18.89
CA LYS A 365 10.30 10.18 20.04
C LYS A 365 10.64 9.51 21.38
N ASN A 366 10.41 8.19 21.49
CA ASN A 366 10.72 7.40 22.69
C ASN A 366 12.16 6.83 22.67
N GLY A 367 12.99 7.18 21.68
CA GLY A 367 14.39 6.78 21.59
C GLY A 367 14.64 5.39 21.01
N SER A 368 13.60 4.70 20.46
CA SER A 368 13.75 3.43 19.77
C SER A 368 14.47 3.62 18.44
N HIS A 369 15.34 2.66 18.08
CA HIS A 369 15.84 2.56 16.72
C HIS A 369 14.75 2.03 15.79
N VAL A 370 14.71 2.55 14.55
CA VAL A 370 13.67 2.19 13.58
C VAL A 370 14.27 1.56 12.33
N LEU A 371 13.84 0.33 12.03
CA LEU A 371 14.04 -0.36 10.77
C LEU A 371 12.73 -0.34 9.97
N THR A 372 12.78 0.04 8.71
CA THR A 372 11.61 -0.07 7.81
C THR A 372 11.82 -1.13 6.74
N VAL A 373 10.79 -1.97 6.53
CA VAL A 373 10.67 -2.88 5.37
C VAL A 373 9.60 -2.30 4.44
N CYS A 374 10.00 -1.85 3.25
CA CYS A 374 9.14 -1.12 2.32
C CYS A 374 9.39 -1.53 0.86
N ASN A 375 8.42 -1.32 -0.04
CA ASN A 375 8.61 -1.58 -1.47
C ASN A 375 8.84 -0.30 -2.28
N VAL A 376 8.28 0.83 -1.86
CA VAL A 376 8.34 2.08 -2.63
C VAL A 376 9.52 2.92 -2.17
N VAL A 377 10.50 3.07 -3.07
CA VAL A 377 11.69 3.90 -2.84
C VAL A 377 11.29 5.36 -2.70
N GLY A 378 11.88 6.06 -1.73
CA GLY A 378 11.67 7.50 -1.50
C GLY A 378 10.35 7.87 -0.79
N SER A 379 9.52 6.88 -0.40
CA SER A 379 8.31 7.11 0.39
C SER A 379 8.62 7.63 1.80
N THR A 380 7.61 8.09 2.53
CA THR A 380 7.79 8.87 3.77
C THR A 380 8.34 8.04 4.91
N ILE A 381 7.79 6.84 5.18
CA ILE A 381 8.23 5.99 6.30
C ILE A 381 9.72 5.65 6.19
N PRO A 382 10.26 5.20 5.03
CA PRO A 382 11.70 5.02 4.83
C PRO A 382 12.55 6.24 5.17
N ARG A 383 12.13 7.43 4.77
CA ARG A 383 12.90 8.66 5.02
C ARG A 383 12.96 9.06 6.51
N GLU A 384 12.00 8.60 7.31
CA GLU A 384 11.95 8.84 8.75
C GLU A 384 12.54 7.69 9.58
N SER A 385 13.23 6.72 8.96
CA SER A 385 13.77 5.53 9.61
C SER A 385 15.32 5.54 9.66
N ASP A 386 15.89 4.85 10.64
CA ASP A 386 17.36 4.77 10.81
C ASP A 386 17.98 3.79 9.81
N SER A 387 17.23 2.76 9.40
CA SER A 387 17.63 1.80 8.38
C SER A 387 16.42 1.37 7.55
N VAL A 388 16.65 1.05 6.27
CA VAL A 388 15.59 0.72 5.32
C VAL A 388 15.98 -0.49 4.49
N ILE A 389 15.08 -1.46 4.40
CA ILE A 389 15.19 -2.59 3.48
C ILE A 389 14.09 -2.47 2.43
N TYR A 390 14.48 -2.19 1.20
CA TYR A 390 13.55 -2.21 0.07
C TYR A 390 13.34 -3.63 -0.43
N MET A 391 12.07 -4.01 -0.63
CA MET A 391 11.69 -5.37 -1.07
C MET A 391 12.09 -5.67 -2.52
N ASN A 392 12.22 -4.65 -3.37
CA ASN A 392 12.61 -4.76 -4.78
C ASN A 392 11.71 -5.71 -5.61
N THR A 393 10.43 -5.84 -5.25
CA THR A 393 9.48 -6.75 -5.92
C THR A 393 8.85 -6.15 -7.18
N GLY A 394 9.27 -4.94 -7.58
CA GLY A 394 8.59 -4.14 -8.58
C GLY A 394 7.25 -3.58 -8.07
N PRO A 395 6.50 -2.84 -8.90
CA PRO A 395 5.22 -2.25 -8.52
C PRO A 395 4.18 -3.35 -8.24
N GLU A 396 3.35 -3.12 -7.24
CA GLU A 396 2.16 -3.91 -6.93
C GLU A 396 0.94 -3.00 -7.02
N ILE A 397 0.11 -3.24 -8.05
CA ILE A 397 -0.99 -2.36 -8.48
C ILE A 397 -2.33 -2.85 -7.93
N GLY A 398 -2.56 -4.17 -7.91
CA GLY A 398 -3.76 -4.76 -7.32
C GLY A 398 -3.95 -4.27 -5.90
N VAL A 399 -5.18 -3.86 -5.52
CA VAL A 399 -5.44 -3.30 -4.19
C VAL A 399 -5.10 -4.30 -3.10
N ALA A 400 -5.51 -5.55 -3.25
CA ALA A 400 -5.17 -6.63 -2.33
C ALA A 400 -3.70 -7.05 -2.51
N ALA A 401 -2.90 -6.98 -1.46
CA ALA A 401 -1.48 -7.34 -1.49
C ALA A 401 -1.29 -8.85 -1.75
N THR A 402 -0.31 -9.22 -2.57
CA THR A 402 0.01 -10.60 -2.94
C THR A 402 1.50 -10.89 -2.86
N LYS A 403 2.29 -10.46 -3.86
CA LYS A 403 3.74 -10.71 -3.93
C LYS A 403 4.52 -9.96 -2.84
N THR A 404 4.04 -8.80 -2.42
CA THR A 404 4.69 -8.05 -1.33
C THR A 404 4.48 -8.71 0.02
N TYR A 405 3.38 -9.42 0.27
CA TYR A 405 3.18 -10.22 1.48
C TYR A 405 4.25 -11.30 1.64
N THR A 406 4.47 -12.10 0.62
CA THR A 406 5.47 -13.17 0.66
C THR A 406 6.89 -12.60 0.74
N ALA A 407 7.18 -11.51 0.04
CA ALA A 407 8.46 -10.82 0.14
C ALA A 407 8.69 -10.22 1.54
N GLN A 408 7.67 -9.65 2.17
CA GLN A 408 7.74 -9.15 3.55
C GLN A 408 8.15 -10.27 4.52
N ILE A 409 7.48 -11.41 4.48
CA ILE A 409 7.81 -12.53 5.38
C ILE A 409 9.24 -13.02 5.13
N ALA A 410 9.64 -13.22 3.86
CA ALA A 410 10.98 -13.67 3.52
C ALA A 410 12.06 -12.71 4.06
N ILE A 411 11.91 -11.41 3.83
CA ILE A 411 12.83 -10.38 4.35
C ILE A 411 12.83 -10.37 5.88
N LEU A 412 11.67 -10.39 6.51
CA LEU A 412 11.56 -10.37 7.97
C LEU A 412 12.21 -11.58 8.62
N TYR A 413 12.14 -12.76 8.01
CA TYR A 413 12.84 -13.94 8.49
C TYR A 413 14.35 -13.82 8.33
N ILE A 414 14.84 -13.26 7.21
CA ILE A 414 16.27 -12.99 7.00
C ILE A 414 16.76 -11.93 8.01
N VAL A 415 15.97 -10.89 8.29
CA VAL A 415 16.25 -9.88 9.34
C VAL A 415 16.33 -10.53 10.72
N GLY A 416 15.33 -11.35 11.06
CA GLY A 416 15.31 -12.08 12.32
C GLY A 416 16.52 -13.01 12.49
N ALA A 417 16.88 -13.73 11.44
CA ALA A 417 18.05 -14.60 11.41
C ALA A 417 19.37 -13.80 11.52
N GLN A 418 19.48 -12.62 10.87
CA GLN A 418 20.65 -11.75 11.01
C GLN A 418 20.79 -11.24 12.45
N ILE A 419 19.70 -10.86 13.10
CA ILE A 419 19.67 -10.46 14.50
C ILE A 419 20.09 -11.65 15.39
N ALA A 420 19.53 -12.84 15.15
CA ALA A 420 19.91 -14.05 15.88
C ALA A 420 21.40 -14.38 15.70
N LEU A 421 21.96 -14.22 14.50
CA LEU A 421 23.37 -14.42 14.21
C LEU A 421 24.26 -13.47 15.03
N TRP A 422 23.95 -12.20 15.05
CA TRP A 422 24.70 -11.20 15.81
C TRP A 422 24.55 -11.35 17.34
N LYS A 423 23.44 -11.94 17.78
CA LYS A 423 23.20 -12.27 19.21
C LYS A 423 23.72 -13.66 19.62
N ASN A 424 24.43 -14.38 18.75
CA ASN A 424 24.91 -15.76 18.96
C ASN A 424 23.77 -16.77 19.27
N LEU A 425 22.59 -16.57 18.67
CA LEU A 425 21.39 -17.41 18.82
C LEU A 425 21.03 -18.12 17.50
N TYR A 426 21.89 -18.05 16.50
CA TYR A 426 21.67 -18.68 15.19
C TYR A 426 21.79 -20.20 15.27
N SER A 427 20.72 -20.91 14.95
CA SER A 427 20.64 -22.39 15.02
C SER A 427 20.61 -23.03 13.63
N GLU A 428 20.82 -24.35 13.58
CA GLU A 428 20.67 -25.13 12.34
C GLU A 428 19.22 -25.11 11.83
N ASP A 429 18.23 -25.03 12.72
CA ASP A 429 16.82 -24.91 12.32
C ASP A 429 16.53 -23.58 11.61
N ILE A 430 17.12 -22.47 12.10
CA ILE A 430 17.05 -21.18 11.40
C ILE A 430 17.68 -21.31 10.00
N LYS A 431 18.85 -21.93 9.90
CA LYS A 431 19.55 -22.14 8.64
C LYS A 431 18.73 -22.97 7.66
N ASN A 432 18.12 -24.06 8.12
CA ASN A 432 17.25 -24.90 7.29
C ASN A 432 16.05 -24.11 6.74
N ALA A 433 15.39 -23.31 7.58
CA ALA A 433 14.30 -22.44 7.13
C ALA A 433 14.77 -21.43 6.08
N LEU A 434 15.96 -20.82 6.26
CA LEU A 434 16.51 -19.88 5.28
C LEU A 434 16.93 -20.55 3.97
N CYS A 435 17.51 -21.75 4.01
CA CYS A 435 17.81 -22.53 2.81
C CYS A 435 16.55 -22.80 1.98
N GLN A 436 15.41 -23.05 2.63
CA GLN A 436 14.13 -23.20 1.92
C GLN A 436 13.62 -21.89 1.34
N ILE A 437 13.86 -20.76 2.02
CA ILE A 437 13.52 -19.43 1.45
C ILE A 437 14.32 -19.17 0.17
N GLU A 438 15.57 -19.57 0.07
CA GLU A 438 16.35 -19.48 -1.17
C GLU A 438 15.73 -20.30 -2.30
N ASN A 439 15.11 -21.44 -2.00
CA ASN A 439 14.48 -22.34 -2.96
C ASN A 439 12.98 -22.04 -3.21
N LEU A 440 12.41 -21.03 -2.52
CA LEU A 440 10.99 -20.66 -2.69
C LEU A 440 10.60 -20.33 -4.14
N PRO A 441 11.43 -19.71 -4.99
CA PRO A 441 11.05 -19.46 -6.38
C PRO A 441 10.64 -20.72 -7.14
N GLU A 442 11.38 -21.82 -6.98
CA GLU A 442 11.06 -23.11 -7.61
C GLU A 442 9.85 -23.78 -6.96
N TYR A 443 9.77 -23.69 -5.64
CA TYR A 443 8.63 -24.18 -4.87
C TYR A 443 7.31 -23.47 -5.30
N PHE A 444 7.34 -22.15 -5.45
CA PHE A 444 6.16 -21.41 -5.91
C PHE A 444 5.75 -21.78 -7.34
N ASN A 445 6.69 -22.06 -8.25
CA ASN A 445 6.35 -22.55 -9.58
C ASN A 445 5.55 -23.85 -9.51
N THR A 446 5.91 -24.75 -8.59
CA THR A 446 5.18 -26.00 -8.36
C THR A 446 3.77 -25.74 -7.82
N VAL A 447 3.64 -24.90 -6.80
CA VAL A 447 2.35 -24.56 -6.16
C VAL A 447 1.42 -23.81 -7.12
N LEU A 448 1.96 -22.87 -7.91
CA LEU A 448 1.21 -22.16 -8.95
C LEU A 448 0.70 -23.09 -10.05
N GLY A 449 1.38 -24.20 -10.29
CA GLY A 449 0.91 -25.26 -11.18
C GLY A 449 -0.44 -25.88 -10.76
N TYR A 450 -0.84 -25.73 -9.50
CA TYR A 450 -2.16 -26.19 -9.02
C TYR A 450 -3.30 -25.21 -9.33
N SER A 451 -3.04 -24.10 -10.03
CA SER A 451 -4.01 -23.04 -10.31
C SER A 451 -5.35 -23.54 -10.87
N GLN A 452 -5.33 -24.50 -11.81
CA GLN A 452 -6.55 -25.09 -12.37
C GLN A 452 -7.33 -25.91 -11.32
N LYS A 453 -6.64 -26.68 -10.47
CA LYS A 453 -7.28 -27.44 -9.38
C LYS A 453 -7.93 -26.49 -8.37
N ILE A 454 -7.24 -25.39 -8.01
CA ILE A 454 -7.75 -24.36 -7.10
C ILE A 454 -8.99 -23.69 -7.72
N LYS A 455 -8.97 -23.38 -9.02
CA LYS A 455 -10.11 -22.81 -9.74
C LYS A 455 -11.34 -23.71 -9.69
N GLU A 456 -11.19 -25.01 -9.96
CA GLU A 456 -12.31 -25.96 -9.87
C GLU A 456 -12.86 -26.04 -8.46
N LEU A 457 -11.98 -26.12 -7.46
CA LEU A 457 -12.36 -26.16 -6.03
C LEU A 457 -13.14 -24.88 -5.63
N SER A 458 -12.72 -23.71 -6.10
CA SER A 458 -13.36 -22.44 -5.79
C SER A 458 -14.84 -22.37 -6.18
N LYS A 459 -15.26 -23.13 -7.21
CA LYS A 459 -16.67 -23.22 -7.63
C LYS A 459 -17.60 -23.70 -6.52
N SER A 460 -17.12 -24.56 -5.65
CA SER A 460 -17.90 -25.10 -4.53
C SER A 460 -18.11 -24.10 -3.38
N TYR A 461 -17.37 -22.98 -3.37
CA TYR A 461 -17.35 -22.04 -2.24
C TYR A 461 -17.81 -20.62 -2.62
N CYS A 462 -17.92 -20.26 -3.89
CA CYS A 462 -18.28 -18.91 -4.33
C CYS A 462 -19.70 -18.48 -3.93
N GLY A 463 -20.61 -19.41 -3.65
CA GLY A 463 -22.00 -19.12 -3.26
C GLY A 463 -22.20 -18.74 -1.79
N TYR A 464 -21.24 -19.04 -0.92
CA TYR A 464 -21.39 -18.77 0.51
C TYR A 464 -21.25 -17.28 0.83
N ARG A 465 -21.91 -16.85 1.92
CA ARG A 465 -21.81 -15.46 2.43
C ARG A 465 -20.77 -15.30 3.52
N ASN A 466 -20.49 -16.38 4.25
CA ASN A 466 -19.53 -16.40 5.34
C ASN A 466 -18.53 -17.53 5.10
N MET A 467 -17.33 -17.40 5.63
CA MET A 467 -16.32 -18.45 5.66
C MET A 467 -15.37 -18.26 6.83
N MET A 468 -15.06 -19.31 7.54
CA MET A 468 -14.10 -19.28 8.64
C MET A 468 -12.77 -19.85 8.19
N TYR A 469 -11.67 -19.17 8.51
CA TYR A 469 -10.33 -19.69 8.34
C TYR A 469 -9.77 -20.09 9.70
N ILE A 470 -9.17 -21.27 9.80
CA ILE A 470 -8.59 -21.73 11.05
C ILE A 470 -7.16 -22.23 10.85
N GLY A 471 -6.32 -21.99 11.83
CA GLY A 471 -4.93 -22.45 11.85
C GLY A 471 -4.34 -22.41 13.25
N ARG A 472 -3.14 -22.95 13.37
CA ARG A 472 -2.36 -22.90 14.60
C ARG A 472 -0.95 -22.41 14.31
N ARG A 473 -0.31 -21.65 15.22
CA ARG A 473 1.04 -21.09 15.06
C ARG A 473 1.21 -20.46 13.66
N PHE A 474 2.16 -20.95 12.87
CA PHE A 474 2.42 -20.48 11.51
C PHE A 474 1.19 -20.65 10.59
N GLY A 475 0.43 -21.74 10.75
CA GLY A 475 -0.83 -21.92 10.04
C GLY A 475 -1.89 -20.87 10.39
N TYR A 476 -1.88 -20.30 11.60
CA TYR A 476 -2.79 -19.22 11.99
C TYR A 476 -2.44 -17.90 11.29
N THR A 477 -1.15 -17.56 11.16
CA THR A 477 -0.75 -16.34 10.43
C THR A 477 -1.23 -16.39 8.97
N ALA A 478 -1.09 -17.56 8.35
CA ALA A 478 -1.59 -17.81 7.00
C ALA A 478 -3.13 -17.76 6.93
N ALA A 479 -3.83 -18.34 7.92
CA ALA A 479 -5.30 -18.31 7.99
C ALA A 479 -5.85 -16.88 8.07
N LEU A 480 -5.20 -15.99 8.83
CA LEU A 480 -5.55 -14.57 8.89
C LEU A 480 -5.45 -13.90 7.51
N GLU A 481 -4.33 -14.14 6.81
CA GLU A 481 -4.10 -13.54 5.48
C GLU A 481 -5.07 -14.10 4.43
N GLY A 482 -5.30 -15.43 4.42
CA GLY A 482 -6.27 -16.05 3.51
C GLY A 482 -7.68 -15.50 3.72
N ALA A 483 -8.10 -15.32 4.97
CA ALA A 483 -9.39 -14.72 5.30
C ALA A 483 -9.48 -13.26 4.84
N LEU A 484 -8.40 -12.49 5.03
CA LEU A 484 -8.33 -11.11 4.57
C LEU A 484 -8.45 -11.02 3.04
N LYS A 485 -7.70 -11.81 2.29
CA LYS A 485 -7.77 -11.82 0.81
C LYS A 485 -9.17 -12.17 0.32
N LEU A 486 -9.80 -13.21 0.88
CA LEU A 486 -11.14 -13.58 0.49
C LEU A 486 -12.15 -12.47 0.78
N LYS A 487 -12.06 -11.85 1.96
CA LYS A 487 -12.92 -10.73 2.38
C LYS A 487 -12.80 -9.53 1.43
N GLU A 488 -11.57 -9.11 1.14
CA GLU A 488 -11.28 -7.90 0.37
C GLU A 488 -11.87 -7.94 -1.04
N ILE A 489 -11.72 -9.07 -1.74
CA ILE A 489 -12.01 -9.12 -3.18
C ILE A 489 -13.29 -9.87 -3.53
N SER A 490 -13.82 -10.72 -2.64
CA SER A 490 -15.05 -11.48 -2.89
C SER A 490 -16.26 -11.00 -2.09
N TYR A 491 -16.04 -10.16 -1.08
CA TYR A 491 -17.04 -9.67 -0.12
C TYR A 491 -17.71 -10.78 0.69
N ILE A 492 -17.12 -11.97 0.73
CA ILE A 492 -17.48 -13.01 1.69
C ILE A 492 -17.01 -12.54 3.07
N ASN A 493 -17.85 -12.60 4.09
CA ASN A 493 -17.46 -12.30 5.45
C ASN A 493 -16.52 -13.42 5.97
N ALA A 494 -15.25 -13.33 5.61
CA ALA A 494 -14.22 -14.29 6.00
C ALA A 494 -13.48 -13.82 7.26
N THR A 495 -13.28 -14.72 8.22
CA THR A 495 -12.57 -14.39 9.47
C THR A 495 -11.62 -15.51 9.86
N GLY A 496 -10.37 -15.14 10.22
CA GLY A 496 -9.35 -16.06 10.67
C GLY A 496 -9.39 -16.23 12.19
N TYR A 497 -9.32 -17.47 12.67
CA TYR A 497 -9.26 -17.80 14.09
C TYR A 497 -8.11 -18.75 14.41
N GLN A 498 -7.57 -18.62 15.60
CA GLN A 498 -6.78 -19.66 16.21
C GLN A 498 -7.68 -20.88 16.43
N ALA A 499 -7.34 -22.03 15.84
CA ALA A 499 -8.23 -23.19 15.87
C ALA A 499 -8.58 -23.68 17.30
N GLY A 500 -7.71 -23.41 18.28
CA GLY A 500 -7.99 -23.69 19.69
C GLY A 500 -9.09 -22.84 20.29
N GLU A 501 -9.25 -21.59 19.79
CA GLU A 501 -10.23 -20.63 20.28
C GLU A 501 -11.66 -20.89 19.77
N LEU A 502 -11.84 -21.82 18.83
CA LEU A 502 -13.18 -22.16 18.31
C LEU A 502 -14.18 -22.46 19.44
N LYS A 503 -13.75 -23.17 20.48
CA LYS A 503 -14.57 -23.61 21.62
C LYS A 503 -15.03 -22.45 22.50
N HIS A 504 -14.40 -21.29 22.39
CA HIS A 504 -14.65 -20.12 23.23
C HIS A 504 -15.60 -19.09 22.58
N GLY A 505 -16.42 -19.55 21.60
CA GLY A 505 -17.45 -18.73 20.96
C GLY A 505 -17.64 -19.01 19.47
N PRO A 506 -16.61 -18.91 18.62
CA PRO A 506 -16.75 -18.98 17.16
C PRO A 506 -17.42 -20.24 16.62
N ILE A 507 -17.28 -21.37 17.31
CA ILE A 507 -17.89 -22.67 16.94
C ILE A 507 -19.43 -22.62 16.90
N ALA A 508 -20.05 -21.67 17.60
CA ALA A 508 -21.50 -21.45 17.60
C ALA A 508 -22.05 -21.01 16.24
N LEU A 509 -21.19 -20.46 15.36
CA LEU A 509 -21.56 -20.02 14.02
C LEU A 509 -21.62 -21.17 13.01
N LEU A 510 -21.05 -22.33 13.33
CA LEU A 510 -20.84 -23.42 12.38
C LEU A 510 -22.11 -24.23 12.13
N ASP A 511 -22.48 -24.30 10.86
CA ASP A 511 -23.51 -25.13 10.29
C ASP A 511 -23.16 -25.51 8.84
N GLN A 512 -24.12 -26.02 8.08
CA GLN A 512 -23.92 -26.41 6.67
C GLN A 512 -23.67 -25.23 5.73
N GLU A 513 -24.13 -24.01 6.11
CA GLU A 513 -23.99 -22.78 5.32
C GLU A 513 -22.73 -21.98 5.70
N PHE A 514 -21.95 -22.46 6.69
CA PHE A 514 -20.74 -21.76 7.16
C PHE A 514 -19.49 -22.63 6.95
N PRO A 515 -18.90 -22.65 5.73
CA PRO A 515 -17.73 -23.46 5.44
C PRO A 515 -16.47 -22.97 6.18
N VAL A 516 -15.55 -23.91 6.36
CA VAL A 516 -14.27 -23.66 7.05
C VAL A 516 -13.09 -23.97 6.13
N PHE A 517 -12.14 -23.05 6.04
CA PHE A 517 -10.85 -23.26 5.41
C PHE A 517 -9.81 -23.59 6.49
N ALA A 518 -9.32 -24.81 6.52
CA ALA A 518 -8.36 -25.29 7.50
C ALA A 518 -6.92 -25.21 6.94
N VAL A 519 -6.06 -24.48 7.63
CA VAL A 519 -4.64 -24.31 7.27
C VAL A 519 -3.79 -25.21 8.18
N VAL A 520 -3.37 -26.36 7.65
CA VAL A 520 -2.78 -27.47 8.41
C VAL A 520 -1.27 -27.55 8.18
N CYS A 521 -0.50 -26.97 9.10
CA CYS A 521 0.95 -27.08 9.10
C CYS A 521 1.40 -28.48 9.55
N ASP A 522 2.48 -29.01 8.95
CA ASP A 522 3.09 -30.27 9.36
C ASP A 522 4.11 -30.01 10.47
N ASP A 523 3.61 -29.89 11.69
CA ASP A 523 4.38 -29.61 12.90
C ASP A 523 3.97 -30.52 14.09
N ASP A 524 4.60 -30.34 15.24
CA ASP A 524 4.36 -31.11 16.47
C ASP A 524 2.95 -30.94 17.05
N ILE A 525 2.20 -29.93 16.63
CA ILE A 525 0.80 -29.70 17.04
C ILE A 525 -0.23 -30.04 15.96
N LYS A 526 0.18 -30.67 14.86
CA LYS A 526 -0.70 -31.08 13.77
C LYS A 526 -1.91 -31.89 14.23
N GLU A 527 -1.70 -32.84 15.13
CA GLU A 527 -2.79 -33.68 15.69
C GLU A 527 -3.85 -32.81 16.41
N LYS A 528 -3.46 -31.71 17.03
CA LYS A 528 -4.42 -30.75 17.61
C LYS A 528 -5.24 -30.03 16.55
N MET A 529 -4.62 -29.72 15.41
CA MET A 529 -5.33 -29.13 14.26
C MET A 529 -6.31 -30.13 13.66
N ILE A 530 -5.92 -31.40 13.48
CA ILE A 530 -6.79 -32.50 13.05
C ILE A 530 -8.01 -32.64 13.98
N SER A 531 -7.78 -32.60 15.30
CA SER A 531 -8.88 -32.64 16.28
C SER A 531 -9.85 -31.46 16.11
N ASN A 532 -9.34 -30.27 15.84
CA ASN A 532 -10.22 -29.10 15.57
C ASN A 532 -11.02 -29.27 14.27
N ILE A 533 -10.45 -29.86 13.21
CA ILE A 533 -11.20 -30.20 11.99
C ILE A 533 -12.35 -31.17 12.31
N MET A 534 -12.10 -32.20 13.13
CA MET A 534 -13.14 -33.13 13.55
C MET A 534 -14.27 -32.44 14.32
N GLU A 535 -13.94 -31.48 15.18
CA GLU A 535 -14.92 -30.68 15.91
C GLU A 535 -15.78 -29.83 14.96
N VAL A 536 -15.20 -29.24 13.93
CA VAL A 536 -15.88 -28.50 12.87
C VAL A 536 -16.82 -29.43 12.08
N LYS A 537 -16.34 -30.59 11.66
CA LYS A 537 -17.11 -31.60 10.93
C LYS A 537 -18.31 -32.12 11.75
N ALA A 538 -18.16 -32.26 13.07
CA ALA A 538 -19.26 -32.64 13.96
C ALA A 538 -20.44 -31.64 13.97
N ARG A 539 -20.25 -30.39 13.52
CA ARG A 539 -21.29 -29.35 13.30
C ARG A 539 -21.80 -29.32 11.87
N LYS A 540 -21.41 -30.30 11.04
CA LYS A 540 -21.79 -30.44 9.64
C LYS A 540 -21.29 -29.31 8.72
N ALA A 541 -20.35 -28.49 9.18
CA ALA A 541 -19.71 -27.51 8.33
C ALA A 541 -18.87 -28.18 7.24
N ARG A 542 -18.93 -27.65 6.02
CA ARG A 542 -18.05 -28.09 4.93
C ARG A 542 -16.63 -27.60 5.19
N VAL A 543 -15.64 -28.46 5.00
CA VAL A 543 -14.24 -28.15 5.26
C VAL A 543 -13.42 -28.29 3.99
N VAL A 544 -12.73 -27.24 3.59
CA VAL A 544 -11.60 -27.28 2.66
C VAL A 544 -10.30 -27.15 3.46
N ALA A 545 -9.30 -27.95 3.16
CA ALA A 545 -8.00 -27.88 3.83
C ALA A 545 -6.85 -27.64 2.84
N VAL A 546 -5.86 -26.88 3.29
CA VAL A 546 -4.52 -26.88 2.71
C VAL A 546 -3.55 -27.54 3.68
N GLY A 547 -2.73 -28.46 3.19
CA GLY A 547 -1.76 -29.19 3.98
C GLY A 547 -0.62 -29.72 3.11
N ILE A 548 0.17 -30.64 3.67
CA ILE A 548 1.38 -31.16 3.04
C ILE A 548 1.07 -32.49 2.31
N GLU A 549 1.73 -32.74 1.18
CA GLU A 549 1.64 -33.98 0.43
C GLU A 549 1.93 -35.20 1.29
N GLY A 550 1.18 -36.27 1.05
CA GLY A 550 1.25 -37.51 1.86
C GLY A 550 0.36 -37.51 3.10
N ASP A 551 -0.38 -36.44 3.40
CA ASP A 551 -1.30 -36.40 4.54
C ASP A 551 -2.63 -37.10 4.24
N GLU A 552 -2.74 -38.37 4.57
CA GLU A 552 -3.96 -39.17 4.37
C GLU A 552 -5.11 -38.76 5.33
N LYS A 553 -4.79 -38.16 6.49
CA LYS A 553 -5.82 -37.68 7.43
C LYS A 553 -6.58 -36.51 6.85
N ILE A 554 -5.89 -35.56 6.24
CA ILE A 554 -6.55 -34.44 5.55
C ILE A 554 -7.48 -34.95 4.46
N LYS A 555 -7.01 -35.89 3.61
CA LYS A 555 -7.82 -36.45 2.53
C LYS A 555 -9.11 -37.12 2.99
N THR A 556 -9.05 -37.79 4.14
CA THR A 556 -10.18 -38.57 4.66
C THR A 556 -11.15 -37.73 5.48
N LEU A 557 -10.69 -36.68 6.16
CA LEU A 557 -11.48 -35.89 7.11
C LEU A 557 -12.12 -34.65 6.50
N THR A 558 -11.60 -34.16 5.37
CA THR A 558 -12.10 -32.92 4.75
C THR A 558 -12.91 -33.20 3.49
N ASP A 559 -13.80 -32.27 3.13
CA ASP A 559 -14.62 -32.40 1.94
C ASP A 559 -13.81 -32.09 0.67
N ASP A 560 -12.89 -31.15 0.79
CA ASP A 560 -11.99 -30.73 -0.29
C ASP A 560 -10.59 -30.45 0.28
N TYR A 561 -9.56 -30.63 -0.54
CA TYR A 561 -8.20 -30.36 -0.10
C TYR A 561 -7.25 -29.97 -1.22
N ILE A 562 -6.22 -29.20 -0.83
CA ILE A 562 -5.03 -28.94 -1.63
C ILE A 562 -3.82 -29.36 -0.80
N LEU A 563 -3.01 -30.25 -1.34
CA LEU A 563 -1.76 -30.68 -0.71
C LEU A 563 -0.59 -30.09 -1.52
N ILE A 564 0.28 -29.37 -0.80
CA ILE A 564 1.48 -28.73 -1.35
C ILE A 564 2.72 -29.55 -0.98
N PRO A 565 3.85 -29.40 -1.70
CA PRO A 565 5.07 -30.09 -1.35
C PRO A 565 5.52 -29.83 0.09
N LYS A 566 6.30 -30.74 0.66
CA LYS A 566 6.79 -30.64 2.03
C LYS A 566 7.68 -29.40 2.22
N CYS A 567 7.48 -28.68 3.30
CA CYS A 567 8.30 -27.52 3.70
C CYS A 567 8.48 -27.47 5.23
N GLU A 568 9.49 -26.71 5.67
CA GLU A 568 9.67 -26.39 7.11
C GLU A 568 8.47 -25.60 7.65
N GLN A 569 8.12 -25.83 8.91
CA GLN A 569 6.95 -25.20 9.54
C GLN A 569 6.98 -23.67 9.48
N ALA A 570 8.15 -23.05 9.65
CA ALA A 570 8.28 -21.60 9.56
C ALA A 570 8.02 -21.07 8.14
N VAL A 571 8.34 -21.84 7.11
CA VAL A 571 8.15 -21.46 5.70
C VAL A 571 6.70 -21.69 5.24
N PHE A 572 5.92 -22.43 6.01
CA PHE A 572 4.55 -22.80 5.66
C PHE A 572 3.63 -21.60 5.32
N PRO A 573 3.65 -20.44 6.04
CA PRO A 573 2.86 -19.26 5.65
C PRO A 573 3.18 -18.75 4.24
N LEU A 574 4.46 -18.80 3.85
CA LEU A 574 4.91 -18.46 2.50
C LEU A 574 4.42 -19.50 1.49
N ALA A 575 4.62 -20.78 1.80
CA ALA A 575 4.29 -21.90 0.93
C ALA A 575 2.81 -21.98 0.55
N VAL A 576 1.89 -21.65 1.48
CA VAL A 576 0.43 -21.70 1.25
C VAL A 576 -0.15 -20.38 0.69
N ALA A 577 0.60 -19.29 0.72
CA ALA A 577 0.10 -17.99 0.30
C ALA A 577 -0.46 -18.01 -1.15
N PRO A 578 0.24 -18.56 -2.18
CA PRO A 578 -0.29 -18.62 -3.54
C PRO A 578 -1.61 -19.41 -3.64
N VAL A 579 -1.77 -20.47 -2.83
CA VAL A 579 -3.02 -21.27 -2.81
C VAL A 579 -4.20 -20.42 -2.36
N MET A 580 -4.04 -19.71 -1.23
CA MET A 580 -5.12 -18.90 -0.65
C MET A 580 -5.42 -17.67 -1.51
N GLN A 581 -4.40 -17.07 -2.11
CA GLN A 581 -4.55 -15.94 -3.03
C GLN A 581 -5.29 -16.35 -4.30
N LEU A 582 -4.92 -17.49 -4.92
CA LEU A 582 -5.61 -18.03 -6.10
C LEU A 582 -7.05 -18.45 -5.76
N PHE A 583 -7.28 -19.02 -4.57
CA PHE A 583 -8.63 -19.35 -4.11
C PHE A 583 -9.50 -18.10 -4.02
N ALA A 584 -9.04 -17.06 -3.34
CA ALA A 584 -9.75 -15.79 -3.22
C ALA A 584 -9.99 -15.13 -4.59
N TYR A 585 -8.97 -15.09 -5.45
CA TYR A 585 -9.05 -14.57 -6.81
C TYR A 585 -10.13 -15.28 -7.63
N ASN A 586 -10.11 -16.62 -7.68
CA ASN A 586 -11.09 -17.38 -8.43
C ASN A 586 -12.51 -17.24 -7.88
N VAL A 587 -12.68 -17.17 -6.54
CA VAL A 587 -13.97 -16.90 -5.92
C VAL A 587 -14.50 -15.52 -6.34
N ALA A 588 -13.65 -14.49 -6.38
CA ALA A 588 -14.03 -13.15 -6.84
C ALA A 588 -14.51 -13.17 -8.31
N LEU A 589 -13.78 -13.83 -9.20
CA LEU A 589 -14.17 -13.98 -10.61
C LEU A 589 -15.51 -14.70 -10.78
N LEU A 590 -15.73 -15.81 -10.04
CA LEU A 590 -16.98 -16.56 -10.07
C LEU A 590 -18.19 -15.76 -9.54
N ARG A 591 -17.91 -14.71 -8.78
CA ARG A 591 -18.91 -13.73 -8.29
C ARG A 591 -19.02 -12.50 -9.19
N GLU A 592 -18.34 -12.50 -10.36
CA GLU A 592 -18.33 -11.39 -11.32
C GLU A 592 -17.80 -10.07 -10.72
N LEU A 593 -16.80 -10.16 -9.82
CA LEU A 593 -16.19 -9.02 -9.14
C LEU A 593 -14.82 -8.70 -9.73
N ASP A 594 -14.43 -7.44 -9.67
CA ASP A 594 -13.09 -6.96 -10.09
C ASP A 594 -12.08 -7.14 -8.93
N PRO A 595 -11.13 -8.09 -9.00
CA PRO A 595 -10.16 -8.32 -7.93
C PRO A 595 -9.09 -7.24 -7.82
N ASP A 596 -8.88 -6.44 -8.88
CA ASP A 596 -7.91 -5.34 -8.87
C ASP A 596 -8.43 -4.11 -8.14
N LYS A 597 -9.75 -3.88 -8.21
CA LYS A 597 -10.41 -2.67 -7.70
C LYS A 597 -11.64 -3.04 -6.86
N PRO A 598 -11.45 -3.67 -5.70
CA PRO A 598 -12.56 -4.00 -4.81
C PRO A 598 -13.20 -2.72 -4.25
N ARG A 599 -14.52 -2.75 -4.09
CA ARG A 599 -15.27 -1.60 -3.56
C ARG A 599 -14.78 -1.20 -2.17
N ASN A 600 -14.82 0.10 -1.88
CA ASN A 600 -14.51 0.67 -0.56
C ASN A 600 -13.07 0.42 -0.06
N LEU A 601 -12.15 0.02 -0.95
CA LEU A 601 -10.74 -0.19 -0.62
C LEU A 601 -9.84 0.60 -1.56
N ALA A 602 -8.76 1.12 -1.02
CA ALA A 602 -7.67 1.75 -1.75
C ALA A 602 -6.34 1.02 -1.45
N LYS A 603 -5.40 1.04 -2.40
CA LYS A 603 -4.09 0.35 -2.25
C LYS A 603 -3.30 0.82 -1.05
N SER A 604 -3.45 2.08 -0.63
CA SER A 604 -2.70 2.66 0.49
C SER A 604 -3.58 3.68 1.21
N VAL A 605 -3.55 3.68 2.54
CA VAL A 605 -4.33 4.57 3.41
C VAL A 605 -3.41 5.65 3.96
N THR A 606 -3.60 6.90 3.51
CA THR A 606 -2.77 8.07 3.88
C THR A 606 -3.55 9.14 4.63
N VAL A 607 -4.75 8.83 5.05
CA VAL A 607 -5.63 9.67 5.87
C VAL A 607 -6.20 8.84 7.02
N GLU A 608 -6.55 9.50 8.12
CA GLU A 608 -7.29 8.88 9.22
C GLU A 608 -8.73 8.60 8.85
#